data_ad7340a308b918c5355e87d9a73f6e63
#
_entry.id   ad7340a308b918c5355e87d9a73f6e63
#
_cell.length_a   1.000
_cell.length_b   1.000
_cell.length_c   1.000
_cell.angle_alpha   90.00
_cell.angle_beta   90.00
_cell.angle_gamma   90.00
#
_symmetry.space_group_name_H-M   'P 1'
#
loop_
_entity.id
_entity.type
_entity.pdbx_description
1 polymer ?
#
loop_
_entity_poly.entity_id
_entity_poly.type
_entity_poly.pdbx_seq_one_letter_code
_entity_poly.pdbx_strand_id
1 'polypeptide(L)'
;MPRRRTRLAPVPPDRLAGSIAIATTLLVALGAVGCGSSSTTTTATVAALSKPQFLAEANAICTQGNQRIGPPRRALGNHPSKAQIIAYVTGTFVPSIQSQIDGIRALAAPAADKAAVKTMLDVAQANLNRVKSNPLLLAGNSPPFVEFAKLAHPYGLTACAANN
;
A
#
# COMPACT_ATOMS: atom_id res chain seq x y z
N MET A 1 -10.80 -50.21 4.64
CA MET A 1 -10.82 -49.39 3.42
C MET A 1 -9.44 -48.75 3.25
N PRO A 2 -8.70 -49.08 2.19
CA PRO A 2 -7.31 -48.60 2.02
C PRO A 2 -7.28 -47.15 1.49
N ARG A 3 -6.49 -46.29 2.16
CA ARG A 3 -6.24 -44.92 1.76
C ARG A 3 -5.31 -44.89 0.53
N ARG A 4 -5.82 -44.41 -0.61
CA ARG A 4 -5.01 -44.11 -1.79
C ARG A 4 -4.12 -42.89 -1.49
N ARG A 5 -2.81 -43.13 -1.47
CA ARG A 5 -1.79 -42.06 -1.50
C ARG A 5 -1.64 -41.57 -2.95
N THR A 6 -2.10 -40.36 -3.24
CA THR A 6 -1.79 -39.67 -4.50
C THR A 6 -0.37 -39.14 -4.42
N ARG A 7 0.53 -39.67 -5.26
CA ARG A 7 1.88 -39.14 -5.45
C ARG A 7 1.79 -37.87 -6.32
N LEU A 8 2.21 -36.75 -5.76
CA LEU A 8 2.45 -35.53 -6.52
C LEU A 8 3.74 -35.69 -7.31
N ALA A 9 3.66 -35.50 -8.63
CA ALA A 9 4.81 -35.48 -9.54
C ALA A 9 5.61 -34.19 -9.37
N PRO A 10 6.94 -34.22 -9.51
CA PRO A 10 7.76 -33.00 -9.46
C PRO A 10 7.61 -32.18 -10.76
N VAL A 11 7.42 -30.88 -10.60
CA VAL A 11 7.38 -29.87 -11.67
C VAL A 11 8.83 -29.53 -12.06
N PRO A 12 9.21 -29.59 -13.36
CA PRO A 12 10.55 -29.20 -13.80
C PRO A 12 10.71 -27.66 -13.79
N PRO A 13 11.91 -27.13 -13.49
CA PRO A 13 12.20 -25.72 -13.60
C PRO A 13 12.52 -25.35 -15.06
N ASP A 14 11.61 -24.71 -15.77
CA ASP A 14 11.88 -24.13 -17.08
C ASP A 14 12.73 -22.88 -16.94
N ARG A 15 13.92 -23.00 -17.52
CA ARG A 15 14.88 -21.94 -17.73
C ARG A 15 14.37 -20.98 -18.83
N LEU A 16 14.07 -19.77 -18.49
CA LEU A 16 13.99 -18.68 -19.46
C LEU A 16 15.13 -17.69 -19.21
N ALA A 17 16.26 -17.98 -19.85
CA ALA A 17 17.36 -17.05 -20.03
C ALA A 17 17.01 -16.14 -21.21
N GLY A 18 16.48 -14.95 -20.94
CA GLY A 18 16.28 -13.87 -21.92
C GLY A 18 17.48 -12.94 -21.93
N SER A 19 18.41 -13.12 -22.88
CA SER A 19 19.52 -12.19 -23.14
C SER A 19 18.98 -10.92 -23.79
N ILE A 20 19.08 -9.80 -23.08
CA ILE A 20 18.83 -8.46 -23.66
C ILE A 20 20.17 -7.91 -24.15
N ALA A 21 20.32 -7.89 -25.49
CA ALA A 21 21.45 -7.23 -26.16
C ALA A 21 21.24 -5.73 -26.13
N ILE A 22 22.11 -5.00 -25.44
CA ILE A 22 22.16 -3.53 -25.43
C ILE A 22 23.05 -3.09 -26.60
N ALA A 23 22.42 -2.58 -27.66
CA ALA A 23 23.12 -1.92 -28.77
C ALA A 23 23.47 -0.47 -28.34
N THR A 24 24.75 -0.24 -28.07
CA THR A 24 25.33 1.10 -27.82
C THR A 24 25.61 1.78 -29.15
N THR A 25 24.80 2.76 -29.53
CA THR A 25 25.10 3.65 -30.65
C THR A 25 25.75 4.93 -30.11
N LEU A 26 27.05 5.05 -30.37
CA LEU A 26 27.87 6.22 -30.07
C LEU A 26 27.65 7.26 -31.20
N LEU A 27 26.97 8.36 -30.91
CA LEU A 27 26.96 9.54 -31.78
C LEU A 27 27.75 10.65 -31.08
N VAL A 28 28.96 10.88 -31.61
CA VAL A 28 29.78 12.07 -31.29
C VAL A 28 29.30 13.19 -32.16
N ALA A 29 28.75 14.28 -31.55
CA ALA A 29 28.56 15.56 -32.20
C ALA A 29 29.31 16.63 -31.39
N LEU A 30 30.43 17.10 -31.94
CA LEU A 30 31.09 18.32 -31.48
C LEU A 30 30.30 19.52 -32.02
N GLY A 31 29.92 20.44 -31.15
CA GLY A 31 29.27 21.70 -31.56
C GLY A 31 29.23 22.74 -30.46
N ALA A 32 30.21 23.66 -30.49
CA ALA A 32 30.18 25.09 -30.13
C ALA A 32 29.64 25.58 -28.77
N VAL A 33 30.55 26.08 -28.00
CA VAL A 33 30.58 27.30 -27.14
C VAL A 33 29.31 28.16 -27.20
N GLY A 34 28.57 28.22 -26.06
CA GLY A 34 27.49 29.17 -25.84
C GLY A 34 27.33 29.43 -24.35
N CYS A 35 27.70 30.63 -23.91
CA CYS A 35 27.61 31.11 -22.53
C CYS A 35 26.19 31.12 -21.99
N GLY A 36 26.07 30.89 -20.67
CA GLY A 36 24.95 31.34 -19.85
C GLY A 36 23.82 30.30 -19.68
N SER A 37 24.14 29.12 -19.15
CA SER A 37 23.09 28.24 -18.62
C SER A 37 22.81 28.59 -17.16
N SER A 38 21.89 29.53 -16.94
CA SER A 38 21.15 29.58 -15.70
C SER A 38 20.42 28.22 -15.59
N SER A 39 20.96 27.34 -14.79
CA SER A 39 20.30 26.08 -14.45
C SER A 39 19.03 26.40 -13.64
N THR A 40 17.96 26.73 -14.35
CA THR A 40 16.62 26.75 -13.76
C THR A 40 16.31 25.31 -13.40
N THR A 41 16.51 24.97 -12.15
CA THR A 41 16.01 23.72 -11.58
C THR A 41 14.49 23.79 -11.68
N THR A 42 13.96 23.31 -12.79
CA THR A 42 12.51 23.15 -12.97
C THR A 42 12.12 22.04 -12.00
N THR A 43 11.71 22.41 -10.80
CA THR A 43 11.03 21.50 -9.89
C THR A 43 9.78 21.07 -10.63
N ALA A 44 9.79 19.86 -11.20
CA ALA A 44 8.64 19.28 -11.85
C ALA A 44 7.53 19.16 -10.79
N THR A 45 6.60 20.10 -10.79
CA THR A 45 5.42 20.03 -9.94
C THR A 45 4.60 18.86 -10.44
N VAL A 46 4.53 17.79 -9.65
CA VAL A 46 3.66 16.65 -9.97
C VAL A 46 2.23 17.19 -10.07
N ALA A 47 1.64 17.07 -11.25
CA ALA A 47 0.27 17.51 -11.48
C ALA A 47 -0.68 16.77 -10.55
N ALA A 48 -1.62 17.49 -9.93
CA ALA A 48 -2.63 16.90 -9.09
C ALA A 48 -3.52 15.93 -9.90
N LEU A 49 -3.78 14.76 -9.35
CA LEU A 49 -4.69 13.79 -9.96
C LEU A 49 -6.12 14.34 -10.00
N SER A 50 -6.90 13.93 -10.99
CA SER A 50 -8.35 14.10 -10.92
C SER A 50 -8.92 13.22 -9.80
N LYS A 51 -10.08 13.57 -9.27
CA LYS A 51 -10.71 12.78 -8.19
C LYS A 51 -10.92 11.31 -8.57
N PRO A 52 -11.42 10.94 -9.76
CA PRO A 52 -11.55 9.55 -10.16
C PRO A 52 -10.20 8.80 -10.22
N GLN A 53 -9.14 9.44 -10.72
CA GLN A 53 -7.80 8.84 -10.75
C GLN A 53 -7.26 8.62 -9.34
N PHE A 54 -7.36 9.63 -8.47
CA PHE A 54 -6.95 9.52 -7.07
C PHE A 54 -7.69 8.37 -6.35
N LEU A 55 -9.00 8.27 -6.52
CA LEU A 55 -9.79 7.20 -5.91
C LEU A 55 -9.41 5.82 -6.44
N ALA A 56 -9.16 5.69 -7.74
CA ALA A 56 -8.74 4.43 -8.34
C ALA A 56 -7.39 3.96 -7.76
N GLU A 57 -6.39 4.86 -7.70
CA GLU A 57 -5.05 4.54 -7.19
C GLU A 57 -5.07 4.28 -5.68
N ALA A 58 -5.75 5.11 -4.90
CA ALA A 58 -5.83 4.95 -3.46
C ALA A 58 -6.57 3.64 -3.06
N ASN A 59 -7.68 3.31 -3.74
CA ASN A 59 -8.37 2.04 -3.50
C ASN A 59 -7.52 0.84 -3.93
N ALA A 60 -6.71 0.94 -4.99
CA ALA A 60 -5.78 -0.11 -5.39
C ALA A 60 -4.71 -0.35 -4.31
N ILE A 61 -4.13 0.72 -3.73
CA ILE A 61 -3.18 0.64 -2.62
C ILE A 61 -3.82 -0.10 -1.42
N CYS A 62 -5.04 0.29 -1.04
CA CYS A 62 -5.75 -0.36 0.07
C CYS A 62 -6.08 -1.83 -0.24
N THR A 63 -6.51 -2.14 -1.45
CA THR A 63 -6.79 -3.51 -1.88
C THR A 63 -5.56 -4.41 -1.73
N GLN A 64 -4.38 -3.94 -2.17
CA GLN A 64 -3.13 -4.68 -2.02
C GLN A 64 -2.75 -4.85 -0.54
N GLY A 65 -2.91 -3.80 0.28
CA GLY A 65 -2.68 -3.88 1.71
C GLY A 65 -3.59 -4.91 2.39
N ASN A 66 -4.87 -4.92 2.03
CA ASN A 66 -5.87 -5.84 2.56
C ASN A 66 -5.57 -7.30 2.19
N GLN A 67 -5.03 -7.54 0.99
CA GLN A 67 -4.56 -8.86 0.57
C GLN A 67 -3.38 -9.37 1.42
N ARG A 68 -2.52 -8.49 1.92
CA ARG A 68 -1.42 -8.86 2.84
C ARG A 68 -1.93 -9.15 4.26
N ILE A 69 -2.96 -8.45 4.71
CA ILE A 69 -3.53 -8.56 6.05
C ILE A 69 -4.45 -9.80 6.18
N GLY A 70 -5.26 -10.06 5.16
CA GLY A 70 -6.37 -11.02 5.22
C GLY A 70 -5.95 -12.46 5.49
N PRO A 71 -5.02 -13.07 4.74
CA PRO A 71 -4.61 -14.46 4.99
C PRO A 71 -3.99 -14.71 6.36
N PRO A 72 -3.02 -13.89 6.85
CA PRO A 72 -2.49 -14.06 8.20
C PRO A 72 -3.55 -13.88 9.29
N ARG A 73 -4.50 -12.96 9.12
CA ARG A 73 -5.62 -12.80 10.05
C ARG A 73 -6.48 -14.05 10.14
N ARG A 74 -6.84 -14.64 9.00
CA ARG A 74 -7.61 -15.89 8.97
C ARG A 74 -6.87 -17.07 9.60
N ALA A 75 -5.55 -17.10 9.47
CA ALA A 75 -4.70 -18.14 10.06
C ALA A 75 -4.68 -18.11 11.59
N LEU A 76 -5.05 -16.97 12.22
CA LEU A 76 -5.18 -16.90 13.68
C LEU A 76 -6.32 -17.76 14.24
N GLY A 77 -7.34 -18.08 13.41
CA GLY A 77 -8.52 -18.82 13.86
C GLY A 77 -9.46 -17.97 14.74
N ASN A 78 -10.38 -18.67 15.44
CA ASN A 78 -11.46 -18.02 16.20
C ASN A 78 -11.05 -17.63 17.62
N HIS A 79 -10.01 -18.25 18.18
CA HIS A 79 -9.59 -18.05 19.58
C HIS A 79 -8.07 -17.88 19.67
N PRO A 80 -7.51 -16.80 19.06
CA PRO A 80 -6.07 -16.57 19.11
C PRO A 80 -5.65 -16.18 20.53
N SER A 81 -4.48 -16.64 20.95
CA SER A 81 -3.84 -16.15 22.17
C SER A 81 -3.42 -14.67 22.05
N LYS A 82 -3.26 -13.99 23.18
CA LYS A 82 -2.73 -12.61 23.20
C LYS A 82 -1.39 -12.49 22.45
N ALA A 83 -0.50 -13.48 22.63
CA ALA A 83 0.80 -13.49 21.95
C ALA A 83 0.66 -13.56 20.42
N GLN A 84 -0.25 -14.40 19.91
CA GLN A 84 -0.54 -14.50 18.48
C GLN A 84 -1.13 -13.20 17.91
N ILE A 85 -2.03 -12.54 18.66
CA ILE A 85 -2.58 -11.24 18.27
C ILE A 85 -1.48 -10.20 18.19
N ILE A 86 -0.64 -10.09 19.23
CA ILE A 86 0.47 -9.13 19.25
C ILE A 86 1.43 -9.40 18.08
N ALA A 87 1.83 -10.65 17.85
CA ALA A 87 2.72 -10.99 16.75
C ALA A 87 2.13 -10.62 15.37
N TYR A 88 0.85 -10.93 15.14
CA TYR A 88 0.15 -10.54 13.92
C TYR A 88 0.09 -9.03 13.74
N VAL A 89 -0.29 -8.31 14.79
CA VAL A 89 -0.45 -6.85 14.75
C VAL A 89 0.88 -6.18 14.45
N THR A 90 1.94 -6.54 15.15
CA THR A 90 3.26 -5.91 15.00
C THR A 90 3.97 -6.34 13.72
N GLY A 91 3.86 -7.60 13.33
CA GLY A 91 4.56 -8.16 12.17
C GLY A 91 3.84 -8.00 10.83
N THR A 92 2.51 -7.84 10.84
CA THR A 92 1.73 -7.82 9.59
C THR A 92 0.81 -6.62 9.49
N PHE A 93 -0.07 -6.43 10.44
CA PHE A 93 -1.13 -5.41 10.36
C PHE A 93 -0.54 -4.00 10.33
N VAL A 94 0.24 -3.63 11.33
CA VAL A 94 0.82 -2.29 11.46
C VAL A 94 1.68 -1.90 10.25
N PRO A 95 2.65 -2.69 9.78
CA PRO A 95 3.43 -2.33 8.60
C PRO A 95 2.58 -2.25 7.33
N SER A 96 1.54 -3.08 7.19
CA SER A 96 0.66 -3.03 6.01
C SER A 96 -0.20 -1.77 6.00
N ILE A 97 -0.80 -1.38 7.13
CA ILE A 97 -1.59 -0.13 7.22
C ILE A 97 -0.68 1.10 7.07
N GLN A 98 0.52 1.11 7.67
CA GLN A 98 1.47 2.20 7.47
C GLN A 98 1.80 2.38 5.99
N SER A 99 2.11 1.29 5.30
CA SER A 99 2.39 1.31 3.85
C SER A 99 1.22 1.86 3.02
N GLN A 100 -0.03 1.57 3.40
CA GLN A 100 -1.23 2.12 2.74
C GLN A 100 -1.33 3.63 2.97
N ILE A 101 -1.17 4.09 4.22
CA ILE A 101 -1.21 5.52 4.56
C ILE A 101 -0.13 6.28 3.80
N ASP A 102 1.10 5.77 3.79
CA ASP A 102 2.24 6.42 3.13
C ASP A 102 2.07 6.41 1.60
N GLY A 103 1.58 5.31 1.03
CA GLY A 103 1.28 5.22 -0.39
C GLY A 103 0.22 6.23 -0.84
N ILE A 104 -0.89 6.36 -0.09
CA ILE A 104 -1.94 7.34 -0.41
C ILE A 104 -1.43 8.77 -0.21
N ARG A 105 -0.62 9.02 0.81
CA ARG A 105 -0.01 10.33 1.07
C ARG A 105 0.94 10.76 -0.05
N ALA A 106 1.59 9.81 -0.71
CA ALA A 106 2.47 10.07 -1.85
C ALA A 106 1.71 10.41 -3.14
N LEU A 107 0.42 10.09 -3.23
CA LEU A 107 -0.41 10.47 -4.38
C LEU A 107 -0.64 11.99 -4.38
N ALA A 108 -0.62 12.58 -5.57
CA ALA A 108 -0.97 13.99 -5.77
C ALA A 108 -2.49 14.18 -5.67
N ALA A 109 -2.99 14.37 -4.44
CA ALA A 109 -4.42 14.55 -4.19
C ALA A 109 -5.04 15.68 -5.04
N PRO A 110 -6.32 15.56 -5.44
CA PRO A 110 -7.04 16.60 -6.16
C PRO A 110 -6.95 17.94 -5.41
N ALA A 111 -6.71 19.03 -6.12
CA ALA A 111 -6.45 20.32 -5.50
C ALA A 111 -7.57 20.76 -4.52
N ALA A 112 -8.82 20.54 -4.91
CA ALA A 112 -9.99 20.85 -4.08
C ALA A 112 -10.13 19.95 -2.84
N ASP A 113 -9.58 18.74 -2.87
CA ASP A 113 -9.78 17.72 -1.85
C ASP A 113 -8.56 17.57 -0.90
N LYS A 114 -7.47 18.30 -1.13
CA LYS A 114 -6.22 18.17 -0.35
C LYS A 114 -6.43 18.20 1.17
N ALA A 115 -7.24 19.14 1.65
CA ALA A 115 -7.52 19.27 3.07
C ALA A 115 -8.30 18.07 3.62
N ALA A 116 -9.32 17.60 2.89
CA ALA A 116 -10.12 16.45 3.27
C ALA A 116 -9.29 15.17 3.29
N VAL A 117 -8.48 14.94 2.26
CA VAL A 117 -7.56 13.78 2.17
C VAL A 117 -6.56 13.82 3.32
N LYS A 118 -5.95 14.98 3.58
CA LYS A 118 -5.02 15.14 4.72
C LYS A 118 -5.70 14.77 6.04
N THR A 119 -6.88 15.30 6.31
CA THR A 119 -7.63 15.00 7.55
C THR A 119 -7.91 13.50 7.68
N MET A 120 -8.36 12.84 6.62
CA MET A 120 -8.59 11.38 6.64
C MET A 120 -7.31 10.61 6.96
N LEU A 121 -6.19 10.96 6.33
CA LEU A 121 -4.91 10.28 6.56
C LEU A 121 -4.35 10.54 7.96
N ASP A 122 -4.57 11.73 8.52
CA ASP A 122 -4.16 12.05 9.90
C ASP A 122 -4.98 11.23 10.91
N VAL A 123 -6.29 11.06 10.69
CA VAL A 123 -7.16 10.18 11.50
C VAL A 123 -6.71 8.72 11.39
N ALA A 124 -6.41 8.23 10.18
CA ALA A 124 -5.88 6.90 9.98
C ALA A 124 -4.57 6.68 10.72
N GLN A 125 -3.65 7.64 10.64
CA GLN A 125 -2.36 7.59 11.34
C GLN A 125 -2.53 7.60 12.87
N ALA A 126 -3.40 8.44 13.40
CA ALA A 126 -3.69 8.48 14.83
C ALA A 126 -4.25 7.14 15.34
N ASN A 127 -5.18 6.54 14.58
CA ASN A 127 -5.73 5.23 14.88
C ASN A 127 -4.64 4.13 14.83
N LEU A 128 -3.77 4.17 13.83
CA LEU A 128 -2.65 3.23 13.73
C LEU A 128 -1.68 3.37 14.91
N ASN A 129 -1.39 4.60 15.35
CA ASN A 129 -0.53 4.84 16.51
C ASN A 129 -1.14 4.27 17.79
N ARG A 130 -2.46 4.36 17.97
CA ARG A 130 -3.16 3.71 19.10
C ARG A 130 -3.01 2.19 19.06
N VAL A 131 -3.12 1.57 17.87
CA VAL A 131 -2.92 0.13 17.69
C VAL A 131 -1.45 -0.25 17.94
N LYS A 132 -0.48 0.56 17.52
CA LYS A 132 0.95 0.35 17.84
C LYS A 132 1.20 0.35 19.35
N SER A 133 0.58 1.27 20.07
CA SER A 133 0.73 1.37 21.54
C SER A 133 -0.02 0.27 22.28
N ASN A 134 -1.14 -0.22 21.75
CA ASN A 134 -1.92 -1.29 22.33
C ASN A 134 -2.44 -2.25 21.23
N PRO A 135 -1.64 -3.26 20.85
CA PRO A 135 -2.02 -4.23 19.82
C PRO A 135 -3.32 -4.99 20.07
N LEU A 136 -3.70 -5.14 21.34
CA LEU A 136 -4.92 -5.88 21.71
C LEU A 136 -6.22 -5.12 21.38
N LEU A 137 -6.15 -3.84 20.99
CA LEU A 137 -7.31 -3.09 20.48
C LEU A 137 -7.96 -3.77 19.26
N LEU A 138 -7.20 -4.52 18.45
CA LEU A 138 -7.76 -5.28 17.32
C LEU A 138 -8.56 -6.52 17.73
N ALA A 139 -8.44 -6.97 18.96
CA ALA A 139 -9.24 -8.06 19.52
C ALA A 139 -10.45 -7.57 20.34
N GLY A 140 -10.59 -6.26 20.51
CA GLY A 140 -11.70 -5.64 21.24
C GLY A 140 -12.98 -5.53 20.39
N ASN A 141 -14.07 -5.18 21.07
CA ASN A 141 -15.39 -5.00 20.43
C ASN A 141 -15.55 -3.65 19.70
N SER A 142 -14.56 -2.76 19.80
CA SER A 142 -14.59 -1.44 19.16
C SER A 142 -13.49 -1.36 18.12
N PRO A 143 -13.81 -1.48 16.83
CA PRO A 143 -12.81 -1.39 15.77
C PRO A 143 -12.06 -0.06 15.81
N PRO A 144 -10.71 -0.06 15.81
CA PRO A 144 -9.92 1.16 16.04
C PRO A 144 -9.99 2.16 14.88
N PHE A 145 -10.48 1.76 13.69
CA PHE A 145 -10.52 2.59 12.48
C PHE A 145 -11.93 3.10 12.12
N VAL A 146 -12.91 3.00 13.01
CA VAL A 146 -14.31 3.44 12.74
C VAL A 146 -14.37 4.90 12.32
N GLU A 147 -13.65 5.79 13.00
CA GLU A 147 -13.68 7.23 12.66
C GLU A 147 -13.05 7.50 11.29
N PHE A 148 -11.98 6.79 10.95
CA PHE A 148 -11.43 6.84 9.59
C PHE A 148 -12.46 6.36 8.56
N ALA A 149 -13.14 5.25 8.81
CA ALA A 149 -14.11 4.70 7.87
C ALA A 149 -15.30 5.64 7.62
N LYS A 150 -15.76 6.34 8.65
CA LYS A 150 -16.83 7.37 8.52
C LYS A 150 -16.44 8.50 7.57
N LEU A 151 -15.17 8.83 7.47
CA LEU A 151 -14.66 9.85 6.54
C LEU A 151 -14.34 9.25 5.16
N ALA A 152 -13.71 8.09 5.12
CA ALA A 152 -13.20 7.47 3.92
C ALA A 152 -14.30 6.90 3.01
N HIS A 153 -15.32 6.25 3.59
CA HIS A 153 -16.36 5.61 2.83
C HIS A 153 -17.19 6.60 1.98
N PRO A 154 -17.76 7.70 2.53
CA PRO A 154 -18.50 8.68 1.73
C PRO A 154 -17.62 9.45 0.76
N TYR A 155 -16.31 9.56 1.01
CA TYR A 155 -15.36 10.16 0.06
C TYR A 155 -15.13 9.27 -1.18
N GLY A 156 -15.33 7.95 -1.06
CA GLY A 156 -15.14 6.96 -2.12
C GLY A 156 -13.92 6.04 -1.90
N LEU A 157 -13.24 6.13 -0.75
CA LEU A 157 -12.13 5.23 -0.38
C LEU A 157 -12.67 3.93 0.23
N THR A 158 -13.51 3.23 -0.53
CA THR A 158 -14.27 2.07 -0.05
C THR A 158 -13.39 0.87 0.32
N ALA A 159 -12.33 0.59 -0.45
CA ALA A 159 -11.39 -0.47 -0.14
C ALA A 159 -10.59 -0.18 1.14
N CYS A 160 -10.32 1.10 1.42
CA CYS A 160 -9.62 1.52 2.64
C CYS A 160 -10.52 1.41 3.87
N ALA A 161 -11.82 1.67 3.71
CA ALA A 161 -12.81 1.59 4.77
C ALA A 161 -13.24 0.15 5.10
N ALA A 162 -12.91 -0.85 4.29
CA ALA A 162 -13.41 -2.22 4.41
C ALA A 162 -12.81 -3.04 5.58
N ASN A 163 -11.78 -2.55 6.26
CA ASN A 163 -11.08 -3.28 7.34
C ASN A 163 -11.51 -2.88 8.76
N ASN A 164 -12.74 -2.45 8.92
CA ASN A 164 -13.29 -2.01 10.21
C ASN A 164 -14.20 -3.04 10.81
#